data_f8f46fafa13a67c9f3b0897fbc28fb26
#
_entry.id   f8f46fafa13a67c9f3b0897fbc28fb26
#
_cell.length_a   1.000
_cell.length_b   1.000
_cell.length_c   1.000
_cell.angle_alpha   90.00
_cell.angle_beta   90.00
_cell.angle_gamma   90.00
#
_symmetry.space_group_name_H-M   'P 1'
#
loop_
_entity.id
_entity.type
_entity.pdbx_description
1 polymer ?
#
loop_
_entity_poly.entity_id
_entity_poly.type
_entity_poly.pdbx_seq_one_letter_code
_entity_poly.pdbx_strand_id
1 'polypeptide(L)'
;TKDPATGKVPKAKYLQALQQTVDMKADAALRGTAAFTWTERGPISDVPGPSNGNTRANSGLASGRIRAVMVDSTDATKKTVWIGGVDGGLWKTTDITATSPTWTLVNDYLSNLAVAAICQDPRPGFQNIMYFCTGESYYNADAVQGVGVFKSTNGGATWSFLASTSTFVNGTRILCDYLGNVYLATRGTGLRRSTDGGT
;
A
#
# COMPACT_ATOMS: atom_id res chain seq x y z
N THR A 1 -13.20 11.08 -6.09
CA THR A 1 -14.25 12.12 -6.09
C THR A 1 -15.28 11.76 -5.03
N LYS A 2 -15.64 12.69 -4.16
CA LYS A 2 -16.69 12.49 -3.15
C LYS A 2 -18.05 12.37 -3.83
N ASP A 3 -18.89 11.49 -3.33
CA ASP A 3 -20.30 11.39 -3.72
C ASP A 3 -21.02 12.70 -3.33
N PRO A 4 -21.60 13.43 -4.29
CA PRO A 4 -22.26 14.71 -4.01
C PRO A 4 -23.42 14.61 -3.01
N ALA A 5 -24.10 13.47 -2.97
CA ALA A 5 -25.26 13.25 -2.09
C ALA A 5 -24.86 12.96 -0.63
N THR A 6 -23.73 12.31 -0.42
CA THR A 6 -23.29 11.86 0.90
C THR A 6 -22.07 12.58 1.43
N GLY A 7 -21.33 13.32 0.57
CA GLY A 7 -20.06 13.96 0.87
C GLY A 7 -18.91 13.00 1.19
N LYS A 8 -19.12 11.69 1.01
CA LYS A 8 -18.15 10.63 1.33
C LYS A 8 -17.54 10.04 0.06
N VAL A 9 -16.33 9.50 0.18
CA VAL A 9 -15.72 8.72 -0.90
C VAL A 9 -16.43 7.36 -1.00
N PRO A 10 -17.02 6.99 -2.15
CA PRO A 10 -17.81 5.77 -2.29
C PRO A 10 -16.90 4.54 -2.41
N LYS A 11 -16.29 4.13 -1.30
CA LYS A 11 -15.32 3.03 -1.20
C LYS A 11 -15.88 1.71 -1.78
N ALA A 12 -17.14 1.40 -1.55
CA ALA A 12 -17.76 0.19 -2.09
C ALA A 12 -17.81 0.19 -3.62
N LYS A 13 -18.10 1.35 -4.24
CA LYS A 13 -18.10 1.50 -5.70
C LYS A 13 -16.69 1.39 -6.28
N TYR A 14 -15.69 1.89 -5.56
CA TYR A 14 -14.30 1.74 -5.96
C TYR A 14 -13.85 0.27 -5.95
N LEU A 15 -14.13 -0.46 -4.88
CA LEU A 15 -13.82 -1.89 -4.79
C LEU A 15 -14.58 -2.72 -5.85
N GLN A 16 -15.82 -2.35 -6.14
CA GLN A 16 -16.60 -2.97 -7.22
C GLN A 16 -15.95 -2.73 -8.60
N ALA A 17 -15.48 -1.51 -8.86
CA ALA A 17 -14.80 -1.19 -10.12
C ALA A 17 -13.46 -1.96 -10.24
N LEU A 18 -12.71 -2.11 -9.16
CA LEU A 18 -11.50 -2.94 -9.13
C LEU A 18 -11.82 -4.40 -9.45
N GLN A 19 -12.85 -4.97 -8.82
CA GLN A 19 -13.26 -6.35 -9.11
C GLN A 19 -13.69 -6.52 -10.56
N GLN A 20 -14.48 -5.60 -11.10
CA GLN A 20 -14.86 -5.60 -12.52
C GLN A 20 -13.63 -5.57 -13.44
N THR A 21 -12.60 -4.80 -13.09
CA THR A 21 -11.36 -4.75 -13.87
C THR A 21 -10.61 -6.09 -13.86
N VAL A 22 -10.57 -6.75 -12.72
CA VAL A 22 -9.99 -8.10 -12.58
C VAL A 22 -10.76 -9.10 -13.46
N ASP A 23 -12.08 -9.08 -13.36
CA ASP A 23 -12.97 -9.98 -14.11
C ASP A 23 -12.83 -9.75 -15.62
N MET A 24 -12.78 -8.49 -16.06
CA MET A 24 -12.56 -8.14 -17.46
C MET A 24 -11.20 -8.60 -18.00
N LYS A 25 -10.14 -8.55 -17.17
CA LYS A 25 -8.80 -9.04 -17.55
C LYS A 25 -8.80 -10.57 -17.69
N ALA A 26 -9.44 -11.27 -16.77
CA ALA A 26 -9.59 -12.72 -16.84
C ALA A 26 -10.37 -13.14 -18.10
N ASP A 27 -11.48 -12.47 -18.39
CA ASP A 27 -12.29 -12.68 -19.59
C ASP A 27 -11.51 -12.39 -20.89
N ALA A 28 -10.71 -11.32 -20.92
CA ALA A 28 -9.87 -10.98 -22.06
C ALA A 28 -8.81 -12.06 -22.32
N ALA A 29 -8.20 -12.60 -21.27
CA ALA A 29 -7.23 -13.69 -21.36
C ALA A 29 -7.87 -14.97 -21.92
N LEU A 30 -9.10 -15.30 -21.51
CA LEU A 30 -9.86 -16.46 -22.01
C LEU A 30 -10.29 -16.31 -23.48
N ARG A 31 -10.54 -15.10 -23.94
CA ARG A 31 -10.99 -14.83 -25.33
C ARG A 31 -9.85 -14.72 -26.34
N GLY A 32 -8.59 -14.85 -25.91
CA GLY A 32 -7.44 -14.72 -26.81
C GLY A 32 -7.32 -13.34 -27.49
N THR A 33 -7.97 -12.30 -26.93
CA THR A 33 -7.81 -10.92 -27.40
C THR A 33 -6.42 -10.42 -26.99
N ALA A 34 -5.80 -9.64 -27.86
CA ALA A 34 -4.49 -9.05 -27.59
C ALA A 34 -4.44 -8.45 -26.18
N ALA A 35 -3.46 -8.85 -25.40
CA ALA A 35 -3.27 -8.29 -24.06
C ALA A 35 -3.16 -6.77 -24.17
N PHE A 36 -4.06 -6.05 -23.50
CA PHE A 36 -3.90 -4.60 -23.39
C PHE A 36 -2.65 -4.35 -22.57
N THR A 37 -1.62 -3.81 -23.19
CA THR A 37 -0.41 -3.38 -22.50
C THR A 37 -0.73 -2.05 -21.81
N TRP A 38 -0.96 -2.10 -20.51
CA TRP A 38 -1.06 -0.91 -19.70
C TRP A 38 0.35 -0.44 -19.37
N THR A 39 0.70 0.76 -19.80
CA THR A 39 1.93 1.41 -19.37
C THR A 39 1.58 2.23 -18.14
N GLU A 40 2.23 1.95 -17.02
CA GLU A 40 2.10 2.75 -15.81
C GLU A 40 2.52 4.19 -16.14
N ARG A 41 1.63 5.13 -15.88
CA ARG A 41 1.89 6.56 -15.93
C ARG A 41 1.66 7.14 -14.55
N GLY A 42 2.36 6.60 -13.55
CA GLY A 42 2.46 7.26 -12.28
C GLY A 42 3.18 8.59 -12.47
N PRO A 43 2.64 9.73 -12.03
CA PRO A 43 3.39 10.97 -12.10
C PRO A 43 4.59 10.86 -11.18
N ILE A 44 5.79 10.86 -11.74
CA ILE A 44 7.03 11.05 -10.98
C ILE A 44 6.96 12.41 -10.29
N SER A 45 6.42 13.38 -10.98
CA SER A 45 6.01 14.67 -10.45
C SER A 45 4.93 15.25 -11.36
N ASP A 46 4.03 16.01 -10.81
CA ASP A 46 2.98 16.70 -11.54
C ASP A 46 3.57 17.99 -12.18
N VAL A 47 4.17 17.81 -13.34
CA VAL A 47 4.70 18.89 -14.20
C VAL A 47 3.99 18.76 -15.54
N PRO A 48 3.45 19.75 -16.12
CA PRO A 48 3.33 21.18 -15.90
C PRO A 48 1.91 21.62 -15.56
N GLY A 49 1.42 21.33 -14.47
CA GLY A 49 0.12 21.84 -14.10
C GLY A 49 -0.58 21.01 -13.06
N PRO A 50 -1.67 21.53 -12.54
CA PRO A 50 -2.35 20.89 -11.44
C PRO A 50 -3.03 19.59 -11.93
N SER A 51 -2.74 18.48 -11.32
CA SER A 51 -3.64 17.35 -11.41
C SER A 51 -5.01 17.81 -10.89
N ASN A 52 -6.08 17.43 -11.59
CA ASN A 52 -7.48 17.76 -11.25
C ASN A 52 -7.84 19.27 -11.18
N GLY A 53 -7.13 20.14 -11.89
CA GLY A 53 -7.49 21.56 -12.06
C GLY A 53 -7.16 22.48 -10.87
N ASN A 54 -6.48 22.00 -9.83
CA ASN A 54 -6.12 22.84 -8.69
C ASN A 54 -4.78 23.57 -8.91
N THR A 55 -4.82 24.88 -8.92
CA THR A 55 -3.61 25.71 -9.03
C THR A 55 -2.79 25.64 -7.76
N ARG A 56 -1.50 25.34 -7.88
CA ARG A 56 -0.58 25.28 -6.73
C ARG A 56 0.22 26.56 -6.59
N ALA A 57 0.30 27.02 -5.35
CA ALA A 57 0.79 28.38 -5.09
C ALA A 57 2.30 28.56 -5.24
N ASN A 58 3.18 27.59 -5.22
CA ASN A 58 4.62 27.91 -5.09
C ASN A 58 5.66 27.04 -5.78
N SER A 59 5.34 25.95 -6.44
CA SER A 59 6.41 25.18 -7.13
C SER A 59 5.97 24.44 -8.37
N GLY A 60 4.71 24.34 -8.63
CA GLY A 60 4.19 23.64 -9.81
C GLY A 60 4.45 22.13 -9.83
N LEU A 61 5.18 21.59 -8.86
CA LEU A 61 5.54 20.18 -8.78
C LEU A 61 4.89 19.54 -7.58
N ALA A 62 4.27 18.39 -7.76
CA ALA A 62 3.87 17.52 -6.69
C ALA A 62 4.29 16.08 -6.99
N SER A 63 4.73 15.39 -5.98
CA SER A 63 4.98 13.96 -5.98
C SER A 63 4.05 13.27 -4.99
N GLY A 64 3.91 11.95 -5.13
CA GLY A 64 3.17 11.14 -4.18
C GLY A 64 3.77 11.25 -2.76
N ARG A 65 2.92 11.22 -1.76
CA ARG A 65 3.31 11.27 -0.35
C ARG A 65 3.68 9.89 0.14
N ILE A 66 4.96 9.65 0.43
CA ILE A 66 5.46 8.39 1.00
C ILE A 66 5.32 8.45 2.53
N ARG A 67 4.85 7.37 3.12
CA ARG A 67 4.62 7.25 4.54
C ARG A 67 5.29 6.03 5.18
N ALA A 68 5.33 4.92 4.48
CA ALA A 68 5.98 3.70 4.91
C ALA A 68 7.30 3.53 4.19
N VAL A 69 8.36 3.17 4.92
CA VAL A 69 9.67 2.83 4.36
C VAL A 69 10.23 1.64 5.15
N MET A 70 10.77 0.65 4.44
CA MET A 70 11.44 -0.50 5.03
C MET A 70 12.60 -0.96 4.14
N VAL A 71 13.75 -1.19 4.73
CA VAL A 71 14.87 -1.87 4.07
C VAL A 71 14.66 -3.38 4.19
N ASP A 72 14.76 -4.10 3.08
CA ASP A 72 14.59 -5.54 3.06
C ASP A 72 15.79 -6.24 3.72
N SER A 73 15.55 -6.93 4.82
CA SER A 73 16.61 -7.61 5.58
C SER A 73 17.10 -8.89 4.90
N THR A 74 16.33 -9.46 3.96
CA THR A 74 16.75 -10.63 3.16
C THR A 74 17.82 -10.29 2.14
N ASP A 75 17.84 -9.04 1.68
CA ASP A 75 18.91 -8.56 0.81
C ASP A 75 20.19 -8.30 1.60
N ALA A 76 21.20 -9.11 1.38
CA ALA A 76 22.49 -8.97 2.04
C ALA A 76 23.18 -7.61 1.75
N THR A 77 22.90 -7.02 0.58
CA THR A 77 23.44 -5.71 0.18
C THR A 77 22.68 -4.54 0.79
N LYS A 78 21.49 -4.77 1.36
CA LYS A 78 20.59 -3.75 1.94
C LYS A 78 20.18 -2.65 0.94
N LYS A 79 20.22 -2.94 -0.33
CA LYS A 79 19.81 -2.02 -1.40
C LYS A 79 18.32 -2.10 -1.73
N THR A 80 17.68 -3.22 -1.42
CA THR A 80 16.26 -3.41 -1.63
C THR A 80 15.45 -2.62 -0.59
N VAL A 81 14.58 -1.74 -1.07
CA VAL A 81 13.74 -0.88 -0.23
C VAL A 81 12.30 -0.98 -0.68
N TRP A 82 11.43 -1.05 0.30
CA TRP A 82 9.97 -1.00 0.14
C TRP A 82 9.45 0.35 0.62
N ILE A 83 8.52 0.94 -0.12
CA ILE A 83 7.84 2.17 0.28
C ILE A 83 6.34 2.02 0.12
N GLY A 84 5.60 2.68 1.01
CA GLY A 84 4.15 2.76 0.97
C GLY A 84 3.68 4.17 0.73
N GLY A 85 2.87 4.36 -0.30
CA GLY A 85 2.19 5.62 -0.58
C GLY A 85 0.97 5.81 0.30
N VAL A 86 0.64 7.06 0.58
CA VAL A 86 -0.54 7.42 1.39
C VAL A 86 -1.83 6.94 0.73
N ASP A 87 -1.88 6.93 -0.59
CA ASP A 87 -2.97 6.39 -1.41
C ASP A 87 -2.44 5.87 -2.75
N GLY A 88 -1.16 5.52 -2.78
CA GLY A 88 -0.43 5.11 -3.98
C GLY A 88 0.06 3.66 -3.95
N GLY A 89 -0.38 2.86 -2.98
CA GLY A 89 -0.02 1.46 -2.87
C GLY A 89 1.39 1.19 -2.35
N LEU A 90 1.84 -0.05 -2.52
CA LEU A 90 3.12 -0.56 -2.05
C LEU A 90 4.08 -0.70 -3.23
N TRP A 91 5.29 -0.14 -3.11
CA TRP A 91 6.32 -0.12 -4.13
C TRP A 91 7.61 -0.72 -3.62
N LYS A 92 8.42 -1.23 -4.54
CA LYS A 92 9.72 -1.83 -4.26
C LYS A 92 10.76 -1.36 -5.26
N THR A 93 11.97 -1.07 -4.79
CA THR A 93 13.18 -1.00 -5.61
C THR A 93 14.17 -2.06 -5.18
N THR A 94 14.97 -2.58 -6.10
CA THR A 94 16.04 -3.54 -5.81
C THR A 94 17.40 -2.86 -5.65
N ASP A 95 17.51 -1.60 -6.03
CA ASP A 95 18.73 -0.81 -5.81
C ASP A 95 18.41 0.67 -5.53
N ILE A 96 18.28 0.99 -4.24
CA ILE A 96 18.08 2.37 -3.78
C ILE A 96 19.33 3.26 -3.99
N THR A 97 20.50 2.66 -4.22
CA THR A 97 21.77 3.40 -4.41
C THR A 97 22.01 3.81 -5.84
N ALA A 98 21.18 3.35 -6.78
CA ALA A 98 21.26 3.78 -8.18
C ALA A 98 21.00 5.29 -8.30
N THR A 99 21.65 5.95 -9.27
CA THR A 99 21.46 7.39 -9.51
C THR A 99 19.99 7.73 -9.81
N SER A 100 19.27 6.80 -10.42
CA SER A 100 17.82 6.87 -10.65
C SER A 100 17.22 5.51 -10.32
N PRO A 101 16.80 5.27 -9.07
CA PRO A 101 16.21 3.99 -8.69
C PRO A 101 14.93 3.70 -9.47
N THR A 102 14.83 2.49 -9.98
CA THR A 102 13.60 2.02 -10.61
C THR A 102 12.67 1.47 -9.53
N TRP A 103 11.46 1.99 -9.48
CA TRP A 103 10.41 1.54 -8.57
C TRP A 103 9.40 0.68 -9.30
N THR A 104 9.08 -0.47 -8.71
CA THR A 104 8.06 -1.40 -9.21
C THR A 104 6.89 -1.41 -8.26
N LEU A 105 5.71 -1.18 -8.78
CA LEU A 105 4.47 -1.34 -8.03
C LEU A 105 4.24 -2.81 -7.71
N VAL A 106 3.94 -3.10 -6.45
CA VAL A 106 3.80 -4.49 -5.98
C VAL A 106 2.47 -5.09 -6.43
N ASN A 107 1.37 -4.38 -6.23
CA ASN A 107 0.05 -4.83 -6.66
C ASN A 107 -0.96 -3.66 -6.63
N ASP A 108 -1.53 -3.33 -7.78
CA ASP A 108 -2.61 -2.32 -7.92
C ASP A 108 -3.97 -2.81 -7.43
N TYR A 109 -4.12 -4.12 -7.26
CA TYR A 109 -5.41 -4.75 -6.93
C TYR A 109 -5.55 -5.10 -5.44
N LEU A 110 -4.71 -4.53 -4.60
CA LEU A 110 -4.92 -4.59 -3.15
C LEU A 110 -6.24 -3.89 -2.80
N SER A 111 -6.99 -4.46 -1.87
CA SER A 111 -8.29 -3.89 -1.46
C SER A 111 -8.15 -2.51 -0.76
N ASN A 112 -6.94 -2.07 -0.47
CA ASN A 112 -6.63 -0.74 0.03
C ASN A 112 -5.18 -0.34 -0.34
N LEU A 113 -5.02 0.83 -0.94
CA LEU A 113 -3.73 1.36 -1.38
C LEU A 113 -3.14 2.40 -0.41
N ALA A 114 -3.83 2.73 0.67
CA ALA A 114 -3.32 3.63 1.70
C ALA A 114 -2.39 2.87 2.66
N VAL A 115 -1.14 2.68 2.27
CA VAL A 115 -0.14 1.93 3.05
C VAL A 115 0.46 2.84 4.13
N ALA A 116 0.08 2.60 5.39
CA ALA A 116 0.45 3.44 6.52
C ALA A 116 1.83 3.11 7.11
N ALA A 117 2.15 1.83 7.23
CA ALA A 117 3.43 1.33 7.72
C ALA A 117 3.66 -0.10 7.24
N ILE A 118 4.93 -0.49 7.14
CA ILE A 118 5.38 -1.82 6.75
C ILE A 118 6.44 -2.31 7.73
N CYS A 119 6.45 -3.61 8.03
CA CYS A 119 7.51 -4.27 8.78
C CYS A 119 7.78 -5.68 8.27
N GLN A 120 8.94 -6.18 8.66
CA GLN A 120 9.43 -7.52 8.35
C GLN A 120 9.74 -8.25 9.66
N ASP A 121 9.50 -9.54 9.71
CA ASP A 121 9.87 -10.37 10.86
C ASP A 121 11.41 -10.39 11.00
N PRO A 122 11.97 -9.92 12.14
CA PRO A 122 13.41 -9.80 12.29
C PRO A 122 14.10 -11.13 12.64
N ARG A 123 13.34 -12.19 12.92
CA ARG A 123 13.91 -13.48 13.32
C ARG A 123 14.68 -14.14 12.17
N PRO A 124 15.86 -14.71 12.42
CA PRO A 124 16.60 -15.48 11.41
C PRO A 124 15.74 -16.59 10.80
N GLY A 125 15.67 -16.63 9.47
CA GLY A 125 14.87 -17.60 8.70
C GLY A 125 13.38 -17.22 8.54
N PHE A 126 12.89 -16.17 9.20
CA PHE A 126 11.51 -15.70 9.09
C PHE A 126 11.36 -14.38 8.32
N GLN A 127 12.42 -13.82 7.79
CA GLN A 127 12.41 -12.51 7.11
C GLN A 127 11.51 -12.48 5.85
N ASN A 128 11.10 -13.65 5.34
CA ASN A 128 10.08 -13.73 4.28
C ASN A 128 8.67 -13.36 4.76
N ILE A 129 8.47 -13.28 6.08
CA ILE A 129 7.21 -12.83 6.68
C ILE A 129 7.24 -11.31 6.81
N MET A 130 6.29 -10.68 6.17
CA MET A 130 6.15 -9.22 6.15
C MET A 130 4.72 -8.82 6.42
N TYR A 131 4.54 -7.63 6.97
CA TYR A 131 3.22 -7.07 7.25
C TYR A 131 3.17 -5.61 6.83
N PHE A 132 2.03 -5.15 6.31
CA PHE A 132 1.74 -3.73 6.24
C PHE A 132 0.32 -3.45 6.75
N CYS A 133 0.14 -2.29 7.37
CA CYS A 133 -1.17 -1.80 7.79
C CYS A 133 -1.64 -0.68 6.88
N THR A 134 -2.97 -0.51 6.83
CA THR A 134 -3.62 0.42 5.93
C THR A 134 -4.39 1.52 6.64
N GLY A 135 -4.64 2.61 5.90
CA GLY A 135 -5.45 3.74 6.30
C GLY A 135 -4.67 4.99 6.65
N GLU A 136 -5.30 6.14 6.47
CA GLU A 136 -4.79 7.42 6.92
C GLU A 136 -5.32 7.73 8.32
N SER A 137 -4.41 7.96 9.26
CA SER A 137 -4.75 8.22 10.66
C SER A 137 -4.81 9.72 10.99
N TYR A 138 -4.56 10.58 10.03
CA TYR A 138 -4.64 12.02 10.21
C TYR A 138 -6.07 12.54 10.07
N TYR A 139 -6.36 13.64 10.76
CA TYR A 139 -7.70 14.26 10.79
C TYR A 139 -7.91 15.18 9.59
N ASN A 140 -7.78 14.67 8.38
CA ASN A 140 -8.15 15.38 7.16
C ASN A 140 -9.48 14.85 6.61
N ALA A 141 -10.25 15.72 5.98
CA ALA A 141 -11.61 15.40 5.53
C ALA A 141 -11.69 14.35 4.43
N ASP A 142 -10.58 14.15 3.71
CA ASP A 142 -10.41 13.23 2.60
C ASP A 142 -9.54 12.01 2.94
N ALA A 143 -9.27 11.78 4.24
CA ALA A 143 -8.48 10.65 4.70
C ALA A 143 -9.07 9.30 4.22
N VAL A 144 -8.21 8.49 3.62
CA VAL A 144 -8.58 7.14 3.18
C VAL A 144 -8.65 6.21 4.39
N GLN A 145 -9.82 5.64 4.62
CA GLN A 145 -10.01 4.63 5.65
C GLN A 145 -9.36 3.32 5.21
N GLY A 146 -8.55 2.73 6.08
CA GLY A 146 -7.94 1.42 5.86
C GLY A 146 -8.93 0.26 5.97
N VAL A 147 -8.42 -0.93 5.75
CA VAL A 147 -9.17 -2.20 5.91
C VAL A 147 -8.53 -3.11 6.95
N GLY A 148 -7.38 -2.76 7.50
CA GLY A 148 -6.63 -3.55 8.47
C GLY A 148 -5.21 -3.86 7.99
N VAL A 149 -4.75 -5.08 8.20
CA VAL A 149 -3.37 -5.53 7.96
C VAL A 149 -3.32 -6.54 6.83
N PHE A 150 -2.29 -6.45 6.01
CA PHE A 150 -1.91 -7.45 5.03
C PHE A 150 -0.63 -8.16 5.46
N LYS A 151 -0.55 -9.45 5.17
CA LYS A 151 0.59 -10.32 5.45
C LYS A 151 1.11 -10.95 4.18
N SER A 152 2.42 -11.00 4.05
CA SER A 152 3.14 -11.86 3.11
C SER A 152 3.92 -12.93 3.87
N THR A 153 4.03 -14.12 3.30
CA THR A 153 4.88 -15.22 3.80
C THR A 153 5.97 -15.62 2.82
N ASN A 154 6.09 -14.88 1.71
CA ASN A 154 6.99 -15.21 0.60
C ASN A 154 7.83 -14.00 0.14
N GLY A 155 8.27 -13.16 1.09
CA GLY A 155 9.13 -12.01 0.79
C GLY A 155 8.45 -10.92 -0.02
N GLY A 156 7.13 -10.76 0.16
CA GLY A 156 6.35 -9.72 -0.52
C GLY A 156 5.91 -10.06 -1.94
N ALA A 157 6.12 -11.30 -2.41
CA ALA A 157 5.65 -11.71 -3.74
C ALA A 157 4.12 -11.77 -3.83
N THR A 158 3.45 -12.18 -2.74
CA THR A 158 2.00 -12.12 -2.61
C THR A 158 1.60 -11.61 -1.23
N TRP A 159 0.42 -11.00 -1.15
CA TRP A 159 -0.11 -10.40 0.05
C TRP A 159 -1.54 -10.85 0.29
N SER A 160 -1.84 -11.26 1.52
CA SER A 160 -3.17 -11.69 1.95
C SER A 160 -3.67 -10.78 3.06
N PHE A 161 -4.91 -10.39 2.98
CA PHE A 161 -5.59 -9.62 4.03
C PHE A 161 -5.84 -10.50 5.26
N LEU A 162 -5.54 -9.99 6.45
CA LEU A 162 -5.83 -10.65 7.72
C LEU A 162 -7.22 -10.26 8.20
N ALA A 163 -8.19 -11.17 8.06
CA ALA A 163 -9.59 -10.91 8.41
C ALA A 163 -9.80 -10.52 9.88
N SER A 164 -8.97 -11.06 10.79
CA SER A 164 -8.93 -10.71 12.23
C SER A 164 -8.69 -9.21 12.49
N THR A 165 -8.14 -8.49 11.51
CA THR A 165 -7.79 -7.06 11.63
C THR A 165 -8.77 -6.13 10.94
N SER A 166 -9.91 -6.62 10.44
CA SER A 166 -10.88 -5.87 9.63
C SER A 166 -11.45 -4.62 10.31
N THR A 167 -11.44 -4.58 11.64
CA THR A 167 -11.88 -3.43 12.44
C THR A 167 -10.79 -2.40 12.71
N PHE A 168 -9.54 -2.68 12.35
CA PHE A 168 -8.40 -1.79 12.61
C PHE A 168 -8.15 -0.86 11.41
N VAL A 169 -9.13 -0.04 11.11
CA VAL A 169 -9.23 0.75 9.87
C VAL A 169 -8.33 1.97 9.79
N ASN A 170 -7.62 2.31 10.86
CA ASN A 170 -6.72 3.47 10.93
C ASN A 170 -5.37 3.05 11.51
N GLY A 171 -4.65 2.20 10.81
CA GLY A 171 -3.28 1.82 11.17
C GLY A 171 -2.33 3.02 11.11
N THR A 172 -1.45 3.14 12.10
CA THR A 172 -0.43 4.21 12.13
C THR A 172 0.98 3.65 12.06
N ARG A 173 1.21 2.53 12.73
CA ARG A 173 2.51 1.85 12.75
C ARG A 173 2.32 0.36 12.99
N ILE A 174 3.16 -0.43 12.34
CA ILE A 174 3.24 -1.87 12.56
C ILE A 174 4.70 -2.27 12.77
N LEU A 175 4.96 -3.17 13.71
CA LEU A 175 6.28 -3.66 14.05
C LEU A 175 6.22 -5.15 14.38
N CYS A 176 7.33 -5.87 14.11
CA CYS A 176 7.57 -7.23 14.61
C CYS A 176 8.72 -7.20 15.62
N ASP A 177 8.60 -7.94 16.71
CA ASP A 177 9.68 -8.14 17.68
C ASP A 177 10.49 -9.42 17.39
N TYR A 178 11.58 -9.60 18.14
CA TYR A 178 12.44 -10.78 18.00
C TYR A 178 11.85 -12.09 18.55
N LEU A 179 10.63 -12.04 19.08
CA LEU A 179 9.85 -13.22 19.46
C LEU A 179 8.80 -13.58 18.39
N GLY A 180 8.66 -12.74 17.36
CA GLY A 180 7.68 -12.91 16.30
C GLY A 180 6.30 -12.33 16.63
N ASN A 181 6.18 -11.57 17.72
CA ASN A 181 4.95 -10.85 17.99
C ASN A 181 4.81 -9.66 17.04
N VAL A 182 3.60 -9.41 16.60
CA VAL A 182 3.25 -8.28 15.76
C VAL A 182 2.51 -7.24 16.60
N TYR A 183 2.96 -6.00 16.54
CA TYR A 183 2.36 -4.87 17.25
C TYR A 183 1.80 -3.89 16.22
N LEU A 184 0.54 -3.53 16.40
CA LEU A 184 -0.15 -2.56 15.54
C LEU A 184 -0.64 -1.39 16.39
N ALA A 185 -0.12 -0.21 16.13
CA ALA A 185 -0.68 1.03 16.65
C ALA A 185 -1.79 1.54 15.72
N THR A 186 -2.92 1.90 16.30
CA THR A 186 -4.08 2.38 15.55
C THR A 186 -4.63 3.66 16.17
N ARG A 187 -5.22 4.50 15.33
CA ARG A 187 -6.04 5.60 15.82
C ARG A 187 -7.45 5.07 16.15
N GLY A 188 -7.88 5.25 17.36
CA GLY A 188 -9.22 4.91 17.83
C GLY A 188 -9.35 3.56 18.52
N THR A 189 -8.48 2.56 18.23
CA THR A 189 -8.52 1.26 18.90
C THR A 189 -7.26 0.94 19.72
N GLY A 190 -6.32 1.90 19.80
CA GLY A 190 -5.12 1.81 20.65
C GLY A 190 -4.04 0.87 20.07
N LEU A 191 -3.19 0.34 20.97
CA LEU A 191 -2.13 -0.61 20.64
C LEU A 191 -2.69 -2.04 20.66
N ARG A 192 -2.45 -2.78 19.59
CA ARG A 192 -2.80 -4.19 19.44
C ARG A 192 -1.56 -5.05 19.36
N ARG A 193 -1.62 -6.27 19.86
CA ARG A 193 -0.55 -7.28 19.76
C ARG A 193 -1.14 -8.60 19.30
N SER A 194 -0.48 -9.25 18.35
CA SER A 194 -0.68 -10.65 17.99
C SER A 194 0.57 -11.46 18.38
N THR A 195 0.38 -12.65 18.89
CA THR A 195 1.44 -13.61 19.24
C THR A 195 1.49 -14.81 18.30
N ASP A 196 0.58 -14.85 17.33
CA ASP A 196 0.34 -15.97 16.42
C ASP A 196 0.47 -15.55 14.93
N GLY A 197 1.09 -14.40 14.68
CA GLY A 197 1.30 -13.89 13.33
C GLY A 197 0.06 -13.30 12.67
N GLY A 198 -0.90 -12.82 13.48
CA GLY A 198 -2.07 -12.07 13.02
C GLY A 198 -3.31 -12.91 12.76
N THR A 199 -3.36 -14.14 13.26
CA THR A 199 -4.58 -14.98 13.19
C THR A 199 -5.66 -14.57 14.16
#